data_8fc30513afe8889ab374cd8ce32abadc
#
_entry.id   8fc30513afe8889ab374cd8ce32abadc
#
_cell.length_a   1.000
_cell.length_b   1.000
_cell.length_c   1.000
_cell.angle_alpha   90.00
_cell.angle_beta   90.00
_cell.angle_gamma   90.00
#
_symmetry.space_group_name_H-M   'P 1'
#
loop_
_entity.id
_entity.type
_entity.pdbx_description
1 polymer ?
#
loop_
_entity_poly.entity_id
_entity_poly.type
_entity_poly.pdbx_seq_one_letter_code
_entity_poly.pdbx_strand_id
1 'polypeptide(L)'
;NGAVYSAKSLEAFVYAMNGDTTTPNTPRTVTQRGQVPGLSLAKENDLIIEAPELAENGTNVPVTLTSKIPNTDFIALIADHNPNPVCVGFNVMPGTEPYYSVRIKVAETSAIIAVARSGGKWYYALKDITVMLGGCLG
;
A
#
# COMPACT_ATOMS: atom_id res chain seq x y z
N ASN A 1 3.66 9.85 -16.17
CA ASN A 1 2.68 10.12 -17.22
C ASN A 1 1.31 10.50 -16.65
N GLY A 2 1.18 10.67 -15.38
CA GLY A 2 -0.05 11.08 -14.77
C GLY A 2 -1.13 10.01 -14.67
N ALA A 3 -0.84 8.79 -15.11
CA ALA A 3 -1.80 7.72 -14.97
C ALA A 3 -1.95 7.37 -13.49
N VAL A 4 -3.18 7.18 -13.07
CA VAL A 4 -3.44 6.78 -11.70
C VAL A 4 -3.21 5.28 -11.59
N TYR A 5 -2.45 4.89 -10.59
CA TYR A 5 -2.23 3.49 -10.33
C TYR A 5 -3.55 2.83 -9.92
N SER A 6 -3.86 1.72 -10.53
CA SER A 6 -5.15 1.08 -10.34
C SER A 6 -4.96 -0.37 -9.90
N ALA A 7 -4.56 -0.57 -8.65
CA ALA A 7 -4.51 -1.89 -8.07
C ALA A 7 -5.84 -2.20 -7.41
N LYS A 8 -6.41 -3.35 -7.75
CA LYS A 8 -7.66 -3.77 -7.15
C LYS A 8 -7.56 -3.84 -5.62
N SER A 9 -6.43 -4.32 -5.13
CA SER A 9 -6.23 -4.45 -3.69
C SER A 9 -6.27 -3.10 -3.00
N LEU A 10 -5.67 -2.08 -3.61
CA LEU A 10 -5.69 -0.74 -3.05
C LEU A 10 -7.10 -0.16 -3.06
N GLU A 11 -7.80 -0.28 -4.19
CA GLU A 11 -9.15 0.24 -4.29
C GLU A 11 -10.08 -0.45 -3.30
N ALA A 12 -10.01 -1.77 -3.23
CA ALA A 12 -10.85 -2.54 -2.32
C ALA A 12 -10.59 -2.14 -0.87
N PHE A 13 -9.33 -1.94 -0.52
CA PHE A 13 -8.97 -1.52 0.83
C PHE A 13 -9.61 -0.18 1.19
N VAL A 14 -9.47 0.81 0.32
CA VAL A 14 -9.98 2.15 0.59
C VAL A 14 -11.50 2.14 0.68
N TYR A 15 -12.17 1.43 -0.23
CA TYR A 15 -13.62 1.32 -0.16
C TYR A 15 -14.08 0.67 1.14
N ALA A 16 -13.40 -0.41 1.54
CA ALA A 16 -13.76 -1.10 2.77
C ALA A 16 -13.57 -0.19 3.99
N MET A 17 -12.48 0.56 4.02
CA MET A 17 -12.20 1.47 5.13
C MET A 17 -13.20 2.62 5.19
N ASN A 18 -13.76 3.01 4.05
CA ASN A 18 -14.77 4.06 3.99
C ASN A 18 -16.18 3.51 4.25
N GLY A 19 -16.30 2.22 4.53
CA GLY A 19 -17.61 1.62 4.79
C GLY A 19 -18.40 1.27 3.54
N ASP A 20 -17.79 1.34 2.37
CA ASP A 20 -18.46 1.01 1.12
C ASP A 20 -18.20 -0.46 0.81
N THR A 21 -19.23 -1.27 0.95
CA THR A 21 -19.13 -2.71 0.74
C THR A 21 -19.55 -3.14 -0.65
N THR A 22 -19.94 -2.20 -1.50
CA THR A 22 -20.59 -2.57 -2.77
C THR A 22 -19.59 -2.88 -3.88
N THR A 23 -18.32 -2.71 -3.69
CA THR A 23 -17.50 -2.37 -4.82
C THR A 23 -16.39 -3.28 -5.27
N PRO A 24 -15.86 -4.24 -4.54
CA PRO A 24 -14.78 -5.01 -5.14
C PRO A 24 -15.19 -5.77 -6.39
N ASN A 25 -16.46 -6.17 -6.45
CA ASN A 25 -16.94 -7.00 -7.54
C ASN A 25 -17.84 -6.26 -8.52
N THR A 26 -18.08 -4.97 -8.31
CA THR A 26 -18.91 -4.20 -9.23
C THR A 26 -18.08 -3.84 -10.46
N PRO A 27 -18.56 -4.18 -11.64
CA PRO A 27 -17.83 -3.80 -12.86
C PRO A 27 -17.67 -2.29 -12.91
N ARG A 28 -16.46 -1.86 -13.23
CA ARG A 28 -16.16 -0.43 -13.35
C ARG A 28 -15.62 -0.15 -14.73
N THR A 29 -15.95 1.01 -15.23
CA THR A 29 -15.34 1.46 -16.47
C THR A 29 -13.87 1.75 -16.22
N VAL A 30 -13.09 1.78 -17.29
CA VAL A 30 -11.69 2.14 -17.20
C VAL A 30 -11.54 3.53 -16.57
N THR A 31 -12.46 4.42 -16.87
CA THR A 31 -12.44 5.78 -16.33
C THR A 31 -12.62 5.79 -14.81
N GLN A 32 -13.41 4.86 -14.27
CA GLN A 32 -13.64 4.81 -12.83
C GLN A 32 -12.51 4.16 -12.06
N ARG A 33 -11.74 3.31 -12.74
CA ARG A 33 -10.60 2.68 -12.10
C ARG A 33 -9.55 3.73 -11.80
N GLY A 34 -8.97 3.66 -10.62
CA GLY A 34 -7.97 4.60 -10.21
C GLY A 34 -8.52 5.97 -9.87
N GLN A 35 -9.84 6.13 -9.91
CA GLN A 35 -10.48 7.37 -9.53
C GLN A 35 -11.32 7.17 -8.28
N VAL A 36 -10.76 6.49 -7.31
CA VAL A 36 -11.42 6.29 -6.03
C VAL A 36 -11.52 7.65 -5.34
N PRO A 37 -12.73 8.05 -4.96
CA PRO A 37 -12.88 9.34 -4.30
C PRO A 37 -12.00 9.46 -3.07
N GLY A 38 -11.28 10.56 -2.98
CA GLY A 38 -10.44 10.84 -1.84
C GLY A 38 -9.11 10.10 -1.81
N LEU A 39 -8.76 9.36 -2.88
CA LEU A 39 -7.50 8.64 -2.96
C LEU A 39 -6.59 9.33 -3.97
N SER A 40 -5.38 9.67 -3.55
CA SER A 40 -4.39 10.35 -4.41
C SER A 40 -3.02 9.77 -4.20
N LEU A 41 -2.17 9.90 -5.22
CA LEU A 41 -0.75 9.59 -5.07
C LEU A 41 -0.14 10.64 -4.15
N ALA A 42 0.59 10.20 -3.14
CA ALA A 42 1.26 11.10 -2.23
C ALA A 42 2.37 11.86 -2.96
N LYS A 43 2.63 13.08 -2.52
CA LYS A 43 3.77 13.83 -3.04
C LYS A 43 5.05 13.11 -2.68
N GLU A 44 6.06 13.30 -3.49
CA GLU A 44 7.37 12.72 -3.25
C GLU A 44 7.85 13.10 -1.85
N ASN A 45 8.37 12.13 -1.12
CA ASN A 45 8.89 12.29 0.24
C ASN A 45 7.82 12.54 1.31
N ASP A 46 6.53 12.52 0.96
CA ASP A 46 5.48 12.63 1.96
C ASP A 46 5.07 11.28 2.54
N LEU A 47 5.14 10.24 1.75
CA LEU A 47 4.84 8.88 2.21
C LEU A 47 5.95 7.99 1.69
N ILE A 48 6.77 7.46 2.59
CA ILE A 48 8.04 6.84 2.23
C ILE A 48 8.01 5.37 2.57
N ILE A 49 8.40 4.56 1.60
CA ILE A 49 8.58 3.12 1.78
C ILE A 49 10.07 2.83 1.65
N GLU A 50 10.67 2.24 2.68
CA GLU A 50 12.04 1.78 2.62
C GLU A 50 12.02 0.26 2.64
N ALA A 51 12.51 -0.36 1.59
CA ALA A 51 12.50 -1.80 1.44
C ALA A 51 13.55 -2.18 0.41
N PRO A 52 14.06 -3.42 0.44
CA PRO A 52 14.99 -3.87 -0.59
C PRO A 52 14.29 -3.97 -1.93
N GLU A 53 14.97 -3.58 -3.00
CA GLU A 53 14.43 -3.73 -4.34
C GLU A 53 14.40 -5.19 -4.77
N LEU A 54 15.34 -5.98 -4.23
CA LEU A 54 15.44 -7.40 -4.52
C LEU A 54 15.42 -8.16 -3.20
N ALA A 55 14.39 -8.95 -3.00
CA ALA A 55 14.26 -9.77 -1.81
C ALA A 55 14.68 -11.18 -2.15
N GLU A 56 15.73 -11.67 -1.50
CA GLU A 56 16.18 -13.05 -1.68
C GLU A 56 15.25 -14.03 -0.99
N ASN A 57 14.57 -13.57 0.06
CA ASN A 57 13.62 -14.39 0.80
C ASN A 57 12.31 -13.60 0.95
N GLY A 58 11.34 -13.96 0.12
CA GLY A 58 10.05 -13.28 0.13
C GLY A 58 9.22 -13.52 1.38
N THR A 59 9.60 -14.50 2.22
CA THR A 59 8.83 -14.78 3.43
C THR A 59 9.16 -13.82 4.56
N ASN A 60 10.18 -13.00 4.41
CA ASN A 60 10.65 -12.15 5.50
C ASN A 60 11.31 -10.89 4.92
N VAL A 61 10.49 -9.97 4.48
CA VAL A 61 10.96 -8.75 3.82
C VAL A 61 10.83 -7.57 4.79
N PRO A 62 11.93 -6.91 5.12
CA PRO A 62 11.89 -5.75 6.01
C PRO A 62 11.36 -4.53 5.27
N VAL A 63 10.41 -3.84 5.86
CA VAL A 63 9.84 -2.63 5.29
C VAL A 63 9.69 -1.59 6.39
N THR A 64 10.11 -0.36 6.09
CA THR A 64 9.88 0.76 6.97
C THR A 64 8.97 1.76 6.28
N LEU A 65 7.92 2.16 6.96
CA LEU A 65 6.96 3.13 6.47
C LEU A 65 7.07 4.41 7.27
N THR A 66 7.09 5.53 6.56
CA THR A 66 7.10 6.84 7.21
C THR A 66 6.07 7.73 6.52
N SER A 67 5.22 8.39 7.28
CA SER A 67 4.34 9.42 6.73
C SER A 67 4.74 10.77 7.27
N LYS A 68 4.93 11.72 6.36
CA LYS A 68 5.13 13.12 6.70
C LYS A 68 3.90 13.95 6.36
N ILE A 69 2.81 13.29 5.99
CA ILE A 69 1.55 13.95 5.73
C ILE A 69 0.98 14.42 7.06
N PRO A 70 0.69 15.71 7.21
CA PRO A 70 0.16 16.21 8.48
C PRO A 70 -1.13 15.48 8.86
N ASN A 71 -1.27 15.21 10.15
CA ASN A 71 -2.48 14.61 10.71
C ASN A 71 -2.80 13.23 10.17
N THR A 72 -1.78 12.47 9.81
CA THR A 72 -1.97 11.05 9.45
C THR A 72 -2.53 10.32 10.65
N ASP A 73 -3.69 9.67 10.48
CA ASP A 73 -4.33 8.94 11.57
C ASP A 73 -4.40 7.44 11.32
N PHE A 74 -4.01 6.99 10.15
CA PHE A 74 -3.96 5.57 9.83
C PHE A 74 -2.95 5.34 8.72
N ILE A 75 -2.21 4.23 8.81
CA ILE A 75 -1.27 3.84 7.77
C ILE A 75 -1.32 2.32 7.61
N ALA A 76 -1.22 1.85 6.38
CA ALA A 76 -1.27 0.43 6.08
C ALA A 76 -0.29 0.09 4.98
N LEU A 77 0.02 -1.20 4.88
CA LEU A 77 0.90 -1.72 3.86
C LEU A 77 0.21 -2.88 3.14
N ILE A 78 0.21 -2.81 1.83
CA ILE A 78 -0.42 -3.79 0.96
C ILE A 78 0.65 -4.38 0.04
N ALA A 79 0.67 -5.70 -0.09
CA ALA A 79 1.48 -6.37 -1.11
C ALA A 79 0.49 -6.85 -2.18
N ASP A 80 0.53 -6.20 -3.33
CA ASP A 80 -0.52 -6.29 -4.33
C ASP A 80 -0.79 -7.71 -4.81
N HIS A 81 0.26 -8.53 -4.97
CA HIS A 81 0.11 -9.88 -5.51
C HIS A 81 -0.01 -10.95 -4.43
N ASN A 82 -0.04 -10.58 -3.16
CA ASN A 82 -0.25 -11.58 -2.12
C ASN A 82 -1.70 -12.09 -2.15
N PRO A 83 -1.92 -13.36 -1.79
CA PRO A 83 -3.30 -13.87 -1.65
C PRO A 83 -4.12 -13.06 -0.68
N ASN A 84 -3.50 -12.60 0.42
CA ASN A 84 -4.12 -11.66 1.36
C ASN A 84 -3.30 -10.38 1.29
N PRO A 85 -3.71 -9.42 0.46
CA PRO A 85 -2.84 -8.28 0.16
C PRO A 85 -2.55 -7.35 1.32
N VAL A 86 -3.50 -7.13 2.21
CA VAL A 86 -3.29 -6.22 3.34
C VAL A 86 -2.40 -6.90 4.36
N CYS A 87 -1.16 -6.41 4.47
CA CYS A 87 -0.17 -7.04 5.34
C CYS A 87 -0.28 -6.56 6.78
N VAL A 88 -0.46 -5.25 6.97
CA VAL A 88 -0.49 -4.67 8.30
C VAL A 88 -1.15 -3.29 8.23
N GLY A 89 -1.77 -2.87 9.31
CA GLY A 89 -2.31 -1.53 9.44
C GLY A 89 -2.13 -1.02 10.86
N PHE A 90 -1.95 0.28 10.99
CA PHE A 90 -1.71 0.94 12.27
C PHE A 90 -2.60 2.17 12.40
N ASN A 91 -3.30 2.27 13.52
CA ASN A 91 -3.90 3.53 13.92
C ASN A 91 -2.79 4.39 14.50
N VAL A 92 -2.73 5.64 14.07
CA VAL A 92 -1.68 6.56 14.50
C VAL A 92 -2.26 7.50 15.53
N MET A 93 -1.63 7.51 16.71
CA MET A 93 -2.09 8.37 17.80
C MET A 93 -1.76 9.83 17.49
N PRO A 94 -2.67 10.77 17.83
CA PRO A 94 -2.41 12.19 17.61
C PRO A 94 -1.09 12.61 18.25
N GLY A 95 -0.35 13.45 17.55
CA GLY A 95 0.93 13.95 18.03
C GLY A 95 2.09 13.00 17.82
N THR A 96 1.85 11.83 17.26
CA THR A 96 2.90 10.85 16.97
C THR A 96 3.28 10.94 15.51
N GLU A 97 4.57 10.91 15.21
CA GLU A 97 5.02 10.81 13.84
C GLU A 97 4.93 9.35 13.40
N PRO A 98 4.20 9.04 12.33
CA PRO A 98 4.08 7.67 11.87
C PRO A 98 5.39 7.14 11.30
N TYR A 99 5.97 6.19 11.99
CA TYR A 99 7.21 5.56 11.59
C TYR A 99 7.16 4.11 12.08
N TYR A 100 7.07 3.17 11.14
CA TYR A 100 6.86 1.77 11.50
C TYR A 100 7.79 0.87 10.71
N SER A 101 8.53 0.02 11.41
CA SER A 101 9.37 -0.99 10.79
C SER A 101 8.72 -2.35 11.01
N VAL A 102 8.48 -3.05 9.92
CA VAL A 102 7.78 -4.32 9.96
C VAL A 102 8.48 -5.32 9.06
N ARG A 103 8.16 -6.59 9.21
CA ARG A 103 8.59 -7.62 8.29
C ARG A 103 7.35 -8.28 7.72
N ILE A 104 7.32 -8.39 6.39
CA ILE A 104 6.15 -8.92 5.70
C ILE A 104 6.54 -10.06 4.79
N LYS A 105 5.52 -10.84 4.43
CA LYS A 105 5.66 -11.82 3.37
C LYS A 105 5.28 -11.16 2.05
N VAL A 106 6.13 -11.32 1.06
CA VAL A 106 5.82 -10.93 -0.32
C VAL A 106 5.90 -12.21 -1.13
N ALA A 107 4.75 -12.73 -1.53
CA ALA A 107 4.66 -14.07 -2.09
C ALA A 107 5.36 -14.20 -3.44
N GLU A 108 5.36 -13.13 -4.21
CA GLU A 108 6.01 -13.09 -5.52
C GLU A 108 6.35 -11.65 -5.84
N THR A 109 7.12 -11.44 -6.90
CA THR A 109 7.43 -10.09 -7.36
C THR A 109 6.15 -9.28 -7.43
N SER A 110 6.15 -8.11 -6.80
CA SER A 110 4.93 -7.34 -6.59
C SER A 110 5.27 -5.91 -6.28
N ALA A 111 4.31 -5.02 -6.55
CA ALA A 111 4.34 -3.71 -5.94
C ALA A 111 3.93 -3.85 -4.48
N ILE A 112 4.61 -3.12 -3.60
CA ILE A 112 4.07 -2.89 -2.27
C ILE A 112 3.57 -1.46 -2.23
N ILE A 113 2.47 -1.28 -1.51
CA ILE A 113 1.71 -0.04 -1.52
C ILE A 113 1.54 0.43 -0.09
N ALA A 114 2.05 1.62 0.20
CA ALA A 114 1.76 2.27 1.47
C ALA A 114 0.52 3.13 1.29
N VAL A 115 -0.38 3.08 2.26
CA VAL A 115 -1.61 3.85 2.23
C VAL A 115 -1.70 4.61 3.54
N ALA A 116 -1.97 5.91 3.47
CA ALA A 116 -2.10 6.73 4.67
C ALA A 116 -3.39 7.53 4.59
N ARG A 117 -4.04 7.70 5.73
CA ARG A 117 -5.25 8.53 5.80
C ARG A 117 -4.96 9.76 6.61
N SER A 118 -5.42 10.90 6.11
CA SER A 118 -5.34 12.18 6.79
C SER A 118 -6.55 13.03 6.43
N GLY A 119 -7.28 13.49 7.42
CA GLY A 119 -8.44 14.34 7.19
C GLY A 119 -9.50 13.67 6.33
N GLY A 120 -9.69 12.37 6.48
CA GLY A 120 -10.64 11.61 5.69
C GLY A 120 -10.21 11.32 4.27
N LYS A 121 -9.04 11.80 3.87
CA LYS A 121 -8.49 11.55 2.53
C LYS A 121 -7.42 10.49 2.61
N TRP A 122 -7.26 9.77 1.50
CA TRP A 122 -6.31 8.67 1.40
C TRP A 122 -5.20 9.01 0.42
N TYR A 123 -4.00 8.63 0.79
CA TYR A 123 -2.80 8.85 -0.03
C TYR A 123 -2.06 7.53 -0.16
N TYR A 124 -1.42 7.30 -1.31
CA TYR A 124 -0.67 6.07 -1.49
C TYR A 124 0.70 6.36 -2.09
N ALA A 125 1.62 5.43 -1.86
CA ALA A 125 2.93 5.41 -2.47
C ALA A 125 3.23 3.98 -2.86
N LEU A 126 4.10 3.80 -3.85
CA LEU A 126 4.41 2.49 -4.42
C LEU A 126 5.90 2.23 -4.38
N LYS A 127 6.26 0.96 -4.22
CA LYS A 127 7.61 0.49 -4.43
C LYS A 127 7.56 -0.93 -4.96
N ASP A 128 8.27 -1.17 -6.06
CA ASP A 128 8.33 -2.51 -6.63
C ASP A 128 9.40 -3.33 -5.90
N ILE A 129 9.04 -4.56 -5.58
CA ILE A 129 9.97 -5.51 -4.99
C ILE A 129 10.03 -6.74 -5.86
N THR A 130 11.23 -7.07 -6.32
CA THR A 130 11.48 -8.32 -7.03
C THR A 130 11.82 -9.39 -6.01
N VAL A 131 11.11 -10.51 -6.09
CA VAL A 131 11.36 -11.65 -5.21
C VAL A 131 12.07 -12.72 -6.01
N MET A 132 13.19 -13.19 -5.49
CA MET A 132 13.96 -14.23 -6.15
C MET A 132 13.31 -15.57 -5.91
N LEU A 133 12.86 -16.18 -6.99
CA LEU A 133 12.33 -17.54 -6.91
C LEU A 133 13.42 -18.58 -7.08
N GLY A 134 14.44 -18.23 -7.81
CA GLY A 134 15.49 -19.18 -8.16
C GLY A 134 16.30 -19.67 -6.99
N GLY A 135 16.39 -18.86 -5.94
CA GLY A 135 17.14 -19.26 -4.77
C GLY A 135 16.62 -20.52 -4.14
N CYS A 136 15.34 -20.71 -4.17
CA CYS A 136 14.75 -21.90 -3.57
C CYS A 136 14.90 -23.11 -4.48
N LEU A 137 15.33 -22.91 -5.69
CA LEU A 137 15.51 -23.98 -6.64
C LEU A 137 16.95 -24.47 -6.68
N GLY A 138 17.79 -23.73 -6.02
CA GLY A 138 19.20 -24.09 -5.98
C GLY A 138 19.45 -25.35 -5.24
#